data_298288286b2cfd0d712da25807e87dec
#
_entry.id   298288286b2cfd0d712da25807e87dec
#
_cell.length_a   1.000
_cell.length_b   1.000
_cell.length_c   1.000
_cell.angle_alpha   90.00
_cell.angle_beta   90.00
_cell.angle_gamma   90.00
#
_symmetry.space_group_name_H-M   'P 1'
#
loop_
_entity.id
_entity.type
_entity.pdbx_description
1 polymer ?
#
loop_
_entity_poly.entity_id
_entity_poly.type
_entity_poly.pdbx_seq_one_letter_code
_entity_poly.pdbx_strand_id
1 'polypeptide(L)'
;VDSGKRQTGSTNAYMFPNASQCAICHSNNDVDPGSAPIGPKPRNLNRAYLNESPLFTGQSQHPVNGKNQLKYMCENGLMNGCPTTFSLDQRQVATNVNHIPKFNNPGDSGLPANSKGDIEARARGYLEVNCAHCHNVNGQASNTGFYVDVFRAVDSTDGICKKPTASGSEGRGTRTY
;
A
#
# COMPACT_ATOMS: atom_id res chain seq x y z
N VAL A 1 -18.71 -24.27 2.40
CA VAL A 1 -18.53 -23.00 3.12
C VAL A 1 -17.37 -23.20 4.07
N ASP A 2 -16.21 -22.71 3.67
CA ASP A 2 -14.99 -22.95 4.42
C ASP A 2 -14.92 -21.96 5.60
N SER A 3 -15.12 -22.50 6.80
CA SER A 3 -15.00 -21.74 8.06
C SER A 3 -13.53 -21.55 8.39
N GLY A 4 -12.84 -20.61 7.80
CA GLY A 4 -11.45 -20.26 8.04
C GLY A 4 -10.63 -21.22 8.88
N LYS A 5 -9.65 -21.87 8.29
CA LYS A 5 -8.77 -22.81 9.02
C LYS A 5 -7.71 -22.06 9.79
N ARG A 6 -7.57 -22.39 11.08
CA ARG A 6 -6.44 -21.93 11.89
C ARG A 6 -5.21 -22.77 11.57
N GLN A 7 -4.11 -22.13 11.23
CA GLN A 7 -2.82 -22.82 11.21
C GLN A 7 -2.33 -23.02 12.65
N THR A 8 -2.27 -24.27 13.08
CA THR A 8 -1.74 -24.64 14.39
C THR A 8 -0.27 -25.01 14.25
N GLY A 9 0.60 -24.33 14.99
CA GLY A 9 2.04 -24.66 14.99
C GLY A 9 2.98 -23.51 15.33
N SER A 10 2.47 -22.28 15.45
CA SER A 10 3.21 -21.14 15.98
C SER A 10 2.47 -20.53 17.17
N THR A 11 3.17 -19.77 18.00
CA THR A 11 2.60 -19.01 19.12
C THR A 11 1.54 -17.98 18.67
N ASN A 12 1.45 -17.68 17.37
CA ASN A 12 0.45 -16.82 16.75
C ASN A 12 -0.36 -17.63 15.74
N ALA A 13 -1.59 -17.98 16.09
CA ALA A 13 -2.51 -18.64 15.17
C ALA A 13 -3.00 -17.65 14.09
N TYR A 14 -2.64 -17.88 12.84
CA TYR A 14 -3.16 -17.12 11.70
C TYR A 14 -4.49 -17.72 11.25
N MET A 15 -5.52 -16.88 11.14
CA MET A 15 -6.82 -17.29 10.60
C MET A 15 -6.87 -16.96 9.10
N PHE A 16 -7.05 -17.98 8.28
CA PHE A 16 -7.30 -17.75 6.85
C PHE A 16 -8.71 -17.18 6.66
N PRO A 17 -8.86 -16.05 5.93
CA PRO A 17 -10.16 -15.49 5.65
C PRO A 17 -11.01 -16.47 4.81
N ASN A 18 -12.30 -16.51 5.06
CA ASN A 18 -13.26 -17.21 4.18
C ASN A 18 -13.59 -16.32 2.95
N ALA A 19 -14.31 -16.88 1.98
CA ALA A 19 -14.64 -16.18 0.74
C ALA A 19 -15.37 -14.83 0.96
N SER A 20 -16.30 -14.77 1.92
CA SER A 20 -16.99 -13.51 2.25
C SER A 20 -16.05 -12.46 2.86
N GLN A 21 -15.10 -12.88 3.68
CA GLN A 21 -14.07 -12.00 4.25
C GLN A 21 -13.08 -11.52 3.19
N CYS A 22 -12.74 -12.36 2.21
CA CYS A 22 -11.95 -11.94 1.05
C CYS A 22 -12.70 -10.86 0.25
N ALA A 23 -13.99 -11.05 0.01
CA ALA A 23 -14.82 -10.10 -0.71
C ALA A 23 -14.89 -8.72 -0.03
N ILE A 24 -14.80 -8.64 1.30
CA ILE A 24 -14.79 -7.34 2.02
C ILE A 24 -13.67 -6.43 1.51
N CYS A 25 -12.50 -6.97 1.22
CA CYS A 25 -11.37 -6.18 0.72
C CYS A 25 -11.28 -6.17 -0.81
N HIS A 26 -11.72 -7.26 -1.47
CA HIS A 26 -11.57 -7.47 -2.91
C HIS A 26 -12.82 -7.11 -3.72
N SER A 27 -13.83 -6.47 -3.14
CA SER A 27 -14.96 -5.89 -3.88
C SER A 27 -14.90 -4.37 -3.85
N ASN A 28 -15.28 -3.77 -4.96
CA ASN A 28 -15.42 -2.32 -5.06
C ASN A 28 -16.90 -2.00 -5.32
N ASN A 29 -17.45 -1.01 -4.61
CA ASN A 29 -18.86 -0.66 -4.71
C ASN A 29 -19.27 -0.14 -6.11
N ASP A 30 -18.32 0.34 -6.91
CA ASP A 30 -18.58 0.96 -8.21
C ASP A 30 -18.37 0.05 -9.42
N VAL A 31 -17.77 -1.09 -9.25
CA VAL A 31 -17.44 -1.97 -10.36
C VAL A 31 -17.96 -3.34 -10.01
N ASP A 32 -18.74 -3.92 -10.92
CA ASP A 32 -19.22 -5.29 -10.97
C ASP A 32 -18.86 -6.13 -9.71
N PRO A 33 -19.77 -6.85 -9.07
CA PRO A 33 -19.52 -7.67 -7.88
C PRO A 33 -18.41 -8.72 -8.06
N GLY A 34 -17.64 -8.61 -9.13
CA GLY A 34 -16.39 -9.31 -9.37
C GLY A 34 -15.27 -8.88 -8.44
N SER A 35 -14.37 -9.78 -8.18
CA SER A 35 -13.17 -9.57 -7.38
C SER A 35 -12.29 -8.45 -7.95
N ALA A 36 -12.09 -7.38 -7.20
CA ALA A 36 -11.15 -6.31 -7.54
C ALA A 36 -9.75 -6.68 -7.02
N PRO A 37 -8.73 -6.76 -7.89
CA PRO A 37 -7.36 -6.99 -7.44
C PRO A 37 -6.87 -5.83 -6.55
N ILE A 38 -6.41 -6.12 -5.34
CA ILE A 38 -5.74 -5.14 -4.49
C ILE A 38 -4.30 -4.91 -4.93
N GLY A 39 -3.77 -5.77 -5.78
CA GLY A 39 -2.38 -5.93 -6.18
C GLY A 39 -1.56 -4.65 -6.39
N PRO A 40 -0.26 -4.77 -6.67
CA PRO A 40 0.62 -3.64 -6.72
C PRO A 40 0.21 -2.67 -7.85
N LYS A 41 0.03 -1.41 -7.47
CA LYS A 41 -0.23 -0.32 -8.41
C LYS A 41 1.11 0.18 -8.99
N PRO A 42 1.15 0.79 -10.19
CA PRO A 42 2.41 1.31 -10.77
C PRO A 42 3.21 2.17 -9.80
N ARG A 43 2.56 3.02 -9.02
CA ARG A 43 3.21 3.86 -8.00
C ARG A 43 3.90 3.07 -6.88
N ASN A 44 3.45 1.86 -6.58
CA ASN A 44 4.09 0.97 -5.59
C ASN A 44 5.34 0.29 -6.17
N LEU A 45 5.34 0.06 -7.49
CA LEU A 45 6.42 -0.57 -8.24
C LEU A 45 7.46 0.44 -8.76
N ASN A 46 7.19 1.76 -8.62
CA ASN A 46 8.09 2.80 -9.07
C ASN A 46 9.30 2.95 -8.13
N ARG A 47 10.12 1.94 -8.08
CA ARG A 47 11.34 1.84 -7.26
C ARG A 47 12.32 0.83 -7.81
N ALA A 48 13.57 0.91 -7.39
CA ALA A 48 14.56 -0.10 -7.71
C ALA A 48 14.27 -1.44 -7.02
N TYR A 49 14.60 -2.53 -7.68
CA TYR A 49 14.75 -3.83 -7.03
C TYR A 49 15.92 -3.75 -6.04
N LEU A 50 15.68 -4.20 -4.82
CA LEU A 50 16.69 -4.31 -3.78
C LEU A 50 16.92 -5.79 -3.48
N ASN A 51 18.16 -6.19 -3.32
CA ASN A 51 18.55 -7.56 -2.93
C ASN A 51 18.12 -7.94 -1.49
N GLU A 52 17.45 -7.04 -0.80
CA GLU A 52 17.04 -7.22 0.61
C GLU A 52 15.80 -8.09 0.79
N SER A 53 15.22 -8.62 -0.29
CA SER A 53 14.08 -9.51 -0.15
C SER A 53 14.53 -10.86 0.42
N PRO A 54 13.91 -11.35 1.52
CA PRO A 54 14.17 -12.69 2.06
C PRO A 54 14.00 -13.81 1.04
N LEU A 55 13.23 -13.57 -0.02
CA LEU A 55 13.02 -14.51 -1.13
C LEU A 55 14.27 -14.67 -2.01
N PHE A 56 15.25 -13.77 -1.88
CA PHE A 56 16.49 -13.76 -2.67
C PHE A 56 17.73 -13.91 -1.81
N THR A 57 17.59 -14.24 -0.52
CA THR A 57 18.73 -14.53 0.37
C THR A 57 19.49 -15.76 -0.15
N GLY A 58 20.73 -15.55 -0.55
CA GLY A 58 21.59 -16.58 -1.13
C GLY A 58 21.90 -16.41 -2.62
N GLN A 59 21.21 -15.50 -3.32
CA GLN A 59 21.58 -15.12 -4.68
C GLN A 59 22.36 -13.80 -4.65
N SER A 60 23.67 -13.88 -4.71
CA SER A 60 24.58 -12.74 -4.56
C SER A 60 24.43 -11.65 -5.63
N GLN A 61 23.75 -11.90 -6.72
CA GLN A 61 23.44 -10.90 -7.75
C GLN A 61 22.19 -11.30 -8.54
N HIS A 62 21.02 -10.84 -8.13
CA HIS A 62 19.87 -10.90 -9.03
C HIS A 62 20.12 -9.94 -10.21
N PRO A 63 19.94 -10.38 -11.48
CA PRO A 63 20.28 -9.56 -12.66
C PRO A 63 19.47 -8.26 -12.80
N VAL A 64 18.47 -8.06 -11.96
CA VAL A 64 17.62 -6.86 -11.92
C VAL A 64 17.91 -5.96 -10.71
N ASN A 65 18.90 -6.29 -9.88
CA ASN A 65 19.25 -5.46 -8.72
C ASN A 65 19.59 -4.02 -9.15
N GLY A 66 19.01 -3.04 -8.49
CA GLY A 66 19.17 -1.64 -8.80
C GLY A 66 18.37 -1.14 -10.02
N LYS A 67 17.73 -2.02 -10.79
CA LYS A 67 16.83 -1.61 -11.90
C LYS A 67 15.45 -1.24 -11.36
N ASN A 68 14.86 -0.15 -11.85
CA ASN A 68 13.47 0.19 -11.52
C ASN A 68 12.52 -0.94 -11.95
N GLN A 69 11.58 -1.33 -11.08
CA GLN A 69 10.68 -2.46 -11.30
C GLN A 69 9.76 -2.23 -12.51
N LEU A 70 9.22 -1.02 -12.70
CA LEU A 70 8.40 -0.69 -13.86
C LEU A 70 9.21 -0.80 -15.15
N LYS A 71 10.44 -0.29 -15.15
CA LYS A 71 11.34 -0.39 -16.29
C LYS A 71 11.59 -1.85 -16.67
N TYR A 72 11.89 -2.69 -15.68
CA TYR A 72 12.11 -4.12 -15.91
C TYR A 72 10.86 -4.80 -16.49
N MET A 73 9.68 -4.54 -15.92
CA MET A 73 8.43 -5.14 -16.42
C MET A 73 8.11 -4.72 -17.85
N CYS A 74 8.38 -3.46 -18.19
CA CYS A 74 8.22 -2.94 -19.54
C CYS A 74 9.16 -3.58 -20.55
N GLU A 75 10.44 -3.65 -20.22
CA GLU A 75 11.47 -4.25 -21.10
C GLU A 75 11.21 -5.75 -21.37
N ASN A 76 10.48 -6.41 -20.49
CA ASN A 76 10.10 -7.83 -20.64
C ASN A 76 8.66 -8.02 -21.15
N GLY A 77 8.00 -6.99 -21.62
CA GLY A 77 6.65 -7.08 -22.21
C GLY A 77 5.54 -7.42 -21.20
N LEU A 78 5.77 -7.23 -19.90
CA LEU A 78 4.81 -7.54 -18.83
C LEU A 78 3.86 -6.37 -18.55
N MET A 79 4.13 -5.19 -19.12
CA MET A 79 3.37 -3.97 -18.89
C MET A 79 3.32 -3.10 -20.14
N ASN A 80 2.19 -2.41 -20.36
CA ASN A 80 2.00 -1.39 -21.38
C ASN A 80 2.02 0.01 -20.75
N GLY A 81 2.19 1.05 -21.55
CA GLY A 81 2.19 2.43 -21.06
C GLY A 81 3.42 2.80 -20.24
N CYS A 82 4.57 2.36 -20.69
CA CYS A 82 5.84 2.39 -19.97
C CYS A 82 6.35 3.81 -19.71
N PRO A 83 6.88 4.10 -18.50
CA PRO A 83 7.60 5.35 -18.25
C PRO A 83 8.89 5.40 -19.07
N THR A 84 9.21 6.58 -19.59
CA THR A 84 10.38 6.81 -20.44
C THR A 84 11.50 7.57 -19.74
N THR A 85 11.19 8.25 -18.64
CA THR A 85 12.13 9.09 -17.90
C THR A 85 12.25 8.65 -16.45
N PHE A 86 13.49 8.60 -15.95
CA PHE A 86 13.80 8.16 -14.59
C PHE A 86 14.72 9.18 -13.91
N SER A 87 14.63 9.27 -12.58
CA SER A 87 15.55 10.09 -11.80
C SER A 87 16.98 9.55 -11.92
N LEU A 88 17.95 10.47 -11.84
CA LEU A 88 19.38 10.11 -11.89
C LEU A 88 19.94 9.72 -10.51
N ASP A 89 19.12 9.80 -9.46
CA ASP A 89 19.53 9.42 -8.10
C ASP A 89 19.46 7.89 -7.90
N GLN A 90 19.91 7.44 -6.75
CA GLN A 90 19.94 6.02 -6.40
C GLN A 90 18.56 5.35 -6.36
N ARG A 91 17.49 6.14 -6.27
CA ARG A 91 16.11 5.62 -6.23
C ARG A 91 15.63 5.18 -7.62
N GLN A 92 16.19 5.75 -8.71
CA GLN A 92 15.82 5.48 -10.10
C GLN A 92 14.31 5.46 -10.34
N VAL A 93 13.58 6.37 -9.69
CA VAL A 93 12.13 6.45 -9.84
C VAL A 93 11.74 7.06 -11.18
N ALA A 94 10.71 6.52 -11.81
CA ALA A 94 10.12 7.14 -13.01
C ALA A 94 9.51 8.48 -12.63
N THR A 95 9.81 9.53 -13.41
CA THR A 95 9.44 10.90 -13.07
C THR A 95 7.99 11.25 -13.43
N ASN A 96 7.39 10.48 -14.34
CA ASN A 96 6.00 10.63 -14.77
C ASN A 96 5.01 9.67 -14.06
N VAL A 97 5.48 8.95 -13.08
CA VAL A 97 4.67 8.04 -12.24
C VAL A 97 4.92 8.41 -10.79
N ASN A 98 3.85 8.55 -10.01
CA ASN A 98 4.01 8.79 -8.58
C ASN A 98 4.84 7.67 -7.92
N HIS A 99 5.60 8.03 -6.91
CA HIS A 99 6.36 7.11 -6.08
C HIS A 99 5.75 7.06 -4.68
N ILE A 100 5.55 5.85 -4.18
CA ILE A 100 5.08 5.62 -2.80
C ILE A 100 6.28 5.23 -1.95
N PRO A 101 6.72 6.07 -1.01
CA PRO A 101 7.87 5.77 -0.16
C PRO A 101 7.64 4.54 0.72
N LYS A 102 8.69 3.73 0.91
CA LYS A 102 8.68 2.66 1.89
C LYS A 102 8.67 3.22 3.31
N PHE A 103 7.80 2.70 4.16
CA PHE A 103 7.67 3.13 5.56
C PHE A 103 9.00 3.03 6.33
N ASN A 104 9.73 1.94 6.18
CA ASN A 104 10.97 1.66 6.90
C ASN A 104 12.25 2.13 6.18
N ASN A 105 12.14 2.99 5.16
CA ASN A 105 13.29 3.51 4.41
C ASN A 105 13.38 5.04 4.51
N PRO A 106 14.06 5.61 5.51
CA PRO A 106 14.24 7.06 5.64
C PRO A 106 14.88 7.68 4.39
N GLY A 107 14.29 8.76 3.88
CA GLY A 107 14.73 9.44 2.66
C GLY A 107 14.17 8.86 1.36
N ASP A 108 13.44 7.75 1.39
CA ASP A 108 12.81 7.19 0.18
C ASP A 108 11.78 8.13 -0.47
N SER A 109 11.25 9.07 0.28
CA SER A 109 10.40 10.16 -0.22
C SER A 109 11.14 11.15 -1.12
N GLY A 110 12.46 11.16 -1.11
CA GLY A 110 13.30 12.19 -1.74
C GLY A 110 13.52 13.43 -0.89
N LEU A 111 12.96 13.47 0.30
CA LEU A 111 13.20 14.52 1.29
C LEU A 111 14.32 14.10 2.26
N PRO A 112 14.91 15.02 3.01
CA PRO A 112 15.93 14.67 3.99
C PRO A 112 15.43 13.59 4.94
N ALA A 113 16.23 12.55 5.13
CA ALA A 113 15.88 11.39 5.95
C ALA A 113 15.41 11.80 7.35
N ASN A 114 14.28 11.24 7.78
CA ASN A 114 13.62 11.54 9.07
C ASN A 114 13.20 13.01 9.27
N SER A 115 13.20 13.83 8.23
CA SER A 115 12.49 15.12 8.29
C SER A 115 10.99 14.91 8.49
N LYS A 116 10.29 15.93 8.97
CA LYS A 116 8.82 15.87 9.13
C LYS A 116 8.12 15.44 7.83
N GLY A 117 8.52 16.02 6.70
CA GLY A 117 7.95 15.69 5.39
C GLY A 117 8.25 14.26 4.94
N ASP A 118 9.47 13.75 5.22
CA ASP A 118 9.82 12.35 4.91
C ASP A 118 9.01 11.37 5.76
N ILE A 119 8.89 11.64 7.05
CA ILE A 119 8.07 10.81 7.96
C ILE A 119 6.61 10.79 7.52
N GLU A 120 6.05 11.96 7.20
CA GLU A 120 4.67 12.08 6.71
C GLU A 120 4.47 11.31 5.40
N ALA A 121 5.33 11.49 4.41
CA ALA A 121 5.24 10.81 3.14
C ALA A 121 5.33 9.27 3.28
N ARG A 122 6.23 8.79 4.14
CA ARG A 122 6.36 7.35 4.42
C ARG A 122 5.16 6.79 5.18
N ALA A 123 4.61 7.53 6.13
CA ALA A 123 3.40 7.15 6.85
C ALA A 123 2.20 7.07 5.90
N ARG A 124 2.02 8.05 5.02
CA ARG A 124 0.99 8.04 3.99
C ARG A 124 1.17 6.88 3.01
N GLY A 125 2.41 6.60 2.62
CA GLY A 125 2.73 5.43 1.80
C GLY A 125 2.30 4.11 2.45
N TYR A 126 2.52 3.97 3.75
CA TYR A 126 2.04 2.81 4.51
C TYR A 126 0.51 2.70 4.52
N LEU A 127 -0.19 3.80 4.76
CA LEU A 127 -1.65 3.83 4.76
C LEU A 127 -2.23 3.55 3.36
N GLU A 128 -1.62 4.08 2.31
CA GLU A 128 -2.02 3.81 0.92
C GLU A 128 -1.95 2.32 0.59
N VAL A 129 -0.88 1.65 0.98
CA VAL A 129 -0.68 0.23 0.64
C VAL A 129 -1.59 -0.69 1.45
N ASN A 130 -1.80 -0.38 2.72
CA ASN A 130 -2.47 -1.31 3.65
C ASN A 130 -3.95 -0.98 3.89
N CYS A 131 -4.38 0.26 3.68
CA CYS A 131 -5.69 0.73 4.13
C CYS A 131 -6.53 1.37 3.01
N ALA A 132 -5.90 2.05 2.03
CA ALA A 132 -6.63 2.83 1.05
C ALA A 132 -7.50 2.00 0.10
N HIS A 133 -7.28 0.70 -0.03
CA HIS A 133 -8.13 -0.17 -0.83
C HIS A 133 -9.55 -0.29 -0.26
N CYS A 134 -9.72 -0.13 1.06
CA CYS A 134 -11.01 -0.03 1.71
C CYS A 134 -11.36 1.42 2.09
N HIS A 135 -10.39 2.20 2.56
CA HIS A 135 -10.56 3.56 3.05
C HIS A 135 -10.36 4.60 1.94
N ASN A 136 -11.26 4.60 0.96
CA ASN A 136 -11.40 5.58 -0.11
C ASN A 136 -12.89 5.83 -0.38
N VAL A 137 -13.23 6.82 -1.21
CA VAL A 137 -14.62 7.22 -1.47
C VAL A 137 -15.50 6.12 -2.05
N ASN A 138 -14.91 5.15 -2.75
CA ASN A 138 -15.59 4.05 -3.41
C ASN A 138 -15.31 2.69 -2.73
N GLY A 139 -14.49 2.68 -1.69
CA GLY A 139 -14.12 1.46 -0.96
C GLY A 139 -15.20 1.02 0.03
N GLN A 140 -15.07 -0.21 0.51
CA GLN A 140 -16.00 -0.82 1.47
C GLN A 140 -16.11 -0.05 2.80
N ALA A 141 -15.08 0.70 3.17
CA ALA A 141 -15.08 1.57 4.35
C ALA A 141 -15.44 3.04 4.03
N SER A 142 -16.05 3.32 2.87
CA SER A 142 -16.44 4.67 2.46
C SER A 142 -17.37 5.36 3.45
N ASN A 143 -18.26 4.60 4.10
CA ASN A 143 -19.17 5.09 5.13
C ASN A 143 -18.46 5.64 6.38
N THR A 144 -17.19 5.32 6.57
CA THR A 144 -16.40 5.85 7.68
C THR A 144 -16.04 7.32 7.47
N GLY A 145 -15.99 7.80 6.22
CA GLY A 145 -15.47 9.12 5.85
C GLY A 145 -14.01 9.33 6.31
N PHE A 146 -13.29 8.24 6.57
CA PHE A 146 -11.84 8.25 6.81
C PHE A 146 -11.16 7.72 5.55
N TYR A 147 -10.50 8.61 4.81
CA TYR A 147 -9.91 8.33 3.52
C TYR A 147 -8.41 8.56 3.58
N VAL A 148 -7.63 7.60 3.12
CA VAL A 148 -6.17 7.57 3.30
C VAL A 148 -5.41 7.40 1.99
N ASP A 149 -6.05 7.64 0.86
CA ASP A 149 -5.38 7.65 -0.43
C ASP A 149 -4.34 8.78 -0.50
N VAL A 150 -3.19 8.52 -1.14
CA VAL A 150 -2.04 9.45 -1.14
C VAL A 150 -2.28 10.74 -1.93
N PHE A 151 -3.31 10.79 -2.77
CA PHE A 151 -3.61 11.96 -3.60
C PHE A 151 -4.45 13.01 -2.85
N ARG A 152 -5.04 12.62 -1.73
CA ARG A 152 -5.85 13.51 -0.90
C ARG A 152 -4.95 14.38 -0.03
N ALA A 153 -5.29 15.66 0.08
CA ALA A 153 -4.66 16.53 1.08
C ALA A 153 -5.04 16.06 2.49
N VAL A 154 -4.14 16.18 3.44
CA VAL A 154 -4.46 15.92 4.85
C VAL A 154 -5.15 17.16 5.42
N ASP A 155 -6.46 17.11 5.53
CA ASP A 155 -7.27 18.21 6.06
C ASP A 155 -8.44 17.69 6.92
N SER A 156 -9.31 18.57 7.36
CA SER A 156 -10.46 18.21 8.17
C SER A 156 -11.48 17.27 7.49
N THR A 157 -11.38 17.10 6.18
CA THR A 157 -12.29 16.23 5.40
C THR A 157 -11.82 14.78 5.34
N ASP A 158 -10.58 14.50 5.74
CA ASP A 158 -10.00 13.15 5.73
C ASP A 158 -10.56 12.24 6.82
N GLY A 159 -11.40 12.76 7.69
CA GLY A 159 -11.98 12.03 8.80
C GLY A 159 -10.98 11.72 9.94
N ILE A 160 -9.82 12.37 9.95
CA ILE A 160 -8.86 12.32 11.05
C ILE A 160 -9.46 13.02 12.28
N CYS A 161 -9.24 12.46 13.45
CA CYS A 161 -9.75 12.99 14.74
C CYS A 161 -11.28 12.95 14.92
N LYS A 162 -12.04 12.30 14.04
CA LYS A 162 -13.46 12.07 14.27
C LYS A 162 -13.71 10.77 15.04
N LYS A 163 -14.89 10.67 15.67
CA LYS A 163 -15.29 9.42 16.33
C LYS A 163 -15.46 8.29 15.30
N PRO A 164 -15.04 7.05 15.63
CA PRO A 164 -15.27 5.89 14.77
C PRO A 164 -16.75 5.68 14.48
N THR A 165 -17.11 5.47 13.23
CA THR A 165 -18.52 5.34 12.80
C THR A 165 -19.13 4.02 13.25
N ALA A 166 -18.34 2.94 13.27
CA ALA A 166 -18.85 1.58 13.52
C ALA A 166 -18.69 1.08 14.95
N SER A 167 -17.99 1.80 15.82
CA SER A 167 -17.71 1.32 17.19
C SER A 167 -18.72 1.78 18.24
N GLY A 168 -19.82 2.43 17.83
CA GLY A 168 -20.80 3.02 18.74
C GLY A 168 -20.21 4.12 19.62
N SER A 169 -21.02 4.68 20.51
CA SER A 169 -20.58 5.71 21.46
C SER A 169 -19.60 5.19 22.52
N GLU A 170 -19.42 3.89 22.59
CA GLU A 170 -18.63 3.19 23.59
C GLU A 170 -17.43 2.45 23.01
N GLY A 171 -16.88 2.89 21.88
CA GLY A 171 -15.65 2.29 21.32
C GLY A 171 -14.58 2.21 22.40
N ARG A 172 -14.44 1.05 23.03
CA ARG A 172 -13.43 0.81 24.07
C ARG A 172 -12.06 1.09 23.49
N GLY A 173 -11.43 2.16 23.94
CA GLY A 173 -10.08 2.55 23.57
C GLY A 173 -9.96 3.79 22.69
N THR A 174 -11.04 4.40 22.23
CA THR A 174 -10.97 5.71 21.57
C THR A 174 -10.97 6.81 22.59
N ARG A 175 -9.79 7.24 23.01
CA ARG A 175 -9.66 8.51 23.72
C ARG A 175 -9.99 9.64 22.74
N THR A 176 -10.91 10.51 23.13
CA THR A 176 -11.05 11.84 22.52
C THR A 176 -9.79 12.63 22.88
N TYR A 177 -9.00 12.96 21.89
CA TYR A 177 -7.91 13.92 22.02
C TYR A 177 -8.45 15.31 21.81
#